data_0c252e9c1c9a6c694fad3f4132b91056
#
_entry.id   0c252e9c1c9a6c694fad3f4132b91056
#
_cell.length_a   1.000
_cell.length_b   1.000
_cell.length_c   1.000
_cell.angle_alpha   90.00
_cell.angle_beta   90.00
_cell.angle_gamma   90.00
#
_symmetry.space_group_name_H-M   'P 1'
#
loop_
_entity.id
_entity.type
_entity.pdbx_description
1 polymer ?
#
loop_
_entity_poly.entity_id
_entity_poly.type
_entity_poly.pdbx_seq_one_letter_code
_entity_poly.pdbx_strand_id
1 'polypeptide(L)'
;MPAGVTGSLRGIACTPSFNVTPYSILVAGDNGTLLAGYYGGSNFVSVNSGTSQNLEAALFSPIGQGFPFLTVVVGGNGTIINDGYGAEWVPGSGGEWASGGSTNTSANLMSLTSGGGYFVATGDQGTILTSIDGKNWTRRFAGDSPSTVSTATLLSATFSSTLQRFVVTGTNGTILVSNAPQTVFANVSTRGYVSSTQTFIGGFVIEGKDPRTILIRADGPALSTFSVPGTLPDPVLTVYDSNGNVIATNAGWTTNNTPSVISAAAASVGAFALPNLSLDSALLLTLPPGAYTAQVTSAKGNSGTVLFEAYTD
;
A
#
# COMPACT_ATOMS: atom_id res chain seq x y z
N MET A 1 12.08 22.80 29.26
CA MET A 1 12.83 21.65 28.72
C MET A 1 12.68 20.49 29.68
N PRO A 2 12.40 19.27 29.26
CA PRO A 2 12.44 18.11 30.14
C PRO A 2 13.83 17.99 30.74
N ALA A 3 13.92 17.69 32.04
CA ALA A 3 15.18 17.50 32.69
C ALA A 3 15.92 16.30 32.09
N GLY A 4 17.19 16.48 31.69
CA GLY A 4 18.05 15.39 31.22
C GLY A 4 18.27 15.26 29.71
N VAL A 5 17.67 16.09 28.88
CA VAL A 5 17.97 16.10 27.43
C VAL A 5 19.24 16.90 27.17
N THR A 6 20.32 16.21 26.79
CA THR A 6 21.65 16.81 26.50
C THR A 6 22.07 16.59 25.04
N GLY A 7 21.37 15.72 24.29
CA GLY A 7 21.64 15.44 22.86
C GLY A 7 21.00 16.45 21.92
N SER A 8 21.42 16.39 20.65
CA SER A 8 20.83 17.22 19.59
C SER A 8 19.41 16.76 19.28
N LEU A 9 18.51 17.71 19.09
CA LEU A 9 17.16 17.46 18.56
C LEU A 9 17.22 17.64 17.03
N ARG A 10 16.70 16.68 16.27
CA ARG A 10 16.94 16.55 14.83
C ARG A 10 15.66 16.61 14.01
N GLY A 11 14.61 15.96 14.47
CA GLY A 11 13.33 15.87 13.79
C GLY A 11 12.18 16.43 14.61
N ILE A 12 11.22 17.03 13.93
CA ILE A 12 9.99 17.53 14.54
C ILE A 12 8.80 17.25 13.65
N ALA A 13 7.68 16.84 14.25
CA ALA A 13 6.40 16.70 13.58
C ALA A 13 5.29 17.32 14.39
N CYS A 14 4.28 17.87 13.71
CA CYS A 14 3.09 18.43 14.30
C CYS A 14 1.84 17.77 13.72
N THR A 15 0.80 17.60 14.54
CA THR A 15 -0.48 17.10 14.05
C THR A 15 -1.17 18.17 13.19
N PRO A 16 -1.75 17.80 12.04
CA PRO A 16 -2.36 18.78 11.14
C PRO A 16 -3.75 19.26 11.57
N SER A 17 -4.33 18.79 12.67
CA SER A 17 -5.73 19.11 13.03
C SER A 17 -5.91 19.57 14.47
N PHE A 18 -6.79 20.56 14.63
CA PHE A 18 -7.01 21.32 15.86
C PHE A 18 -7.94 20.67 16.91
N ASN A 19 -8.56 19.53 16.64
CA ASN A 19 -9.62 18.96 17.49
C ASN A 19 -9.32 17.58 18.06
N VAL A 20 -8.06 17.15 18.06
CA VAL A 20 -7.67 15.86 18.61
C VAL A 20 -6.63 16.04 19.68
N THR A 21 -7.09 15.87 20.88
CA THR A 21 -6.22 15.82 22.05
C THR A 21 -5.57 14.42 22.14
N PRO A 22 -4.36 14.31 22.72
CA PRO A 22 -3.66 15.34 23.51
C PRO A 22 -2.36 15.86 22.91
N TYR A 23 -1.91 15.47 21.67
CA TYR A 23 -0.57 15.85 21.19
C TYR A 23 -0.59 16.72 19.98
N SER A 24 0.28 17.73 20.02
CA SER A 24 0.49 18.63 18.90
C SER A 24 1.87 18.48 18.28
N ILE A 25 2.85 17.99 19.04
CA ILE A 25 4.27 18.05 18.64
C ILE A 25 4.99 16.79 19.11
N LEU A 26 5.75 16.18 18.19
CA LEU A 26 6.71 15.11 18.48
C LEU A 26 8.10 15.59 18.06
N VAL A 27 9.10 15.41 18.94
CA VAL A 27 10.48 15.80 18.67
C VAL A 27 11.37 14.57 18.83
N ALA A 28 12.19 14.33 17.82
CA ALA A 28 13.16 13.24 17.77
C ALA A 28 14.60 13.76 17.87
N GLY A 29 15.52 12.96 18.41
CA GLY A 29 16.90 13.39 18.59
C GLY A 29 17.90 12.27 18.88
N ASP A 30 19.08 12.65 19.36
CA ASP A 30 20.19 11.77 19.65
C ASP A 30 19.84 10.72 20.70
N ASN A 31 20.50 9.54 20.60
CA ASN A 31 20.41 8.44 21.59
C ASN A 31 18.97 8.00 21.86
N GLY A 32 18.13 7.92 20.83
CA GLY A 32 16.74 7.51 20.95
C GLY A 32 15.85 8.55 21.65
N THR A 33 16.31 9.79 21.78
CA THR A 33 15.50 10.85 22.38
C THR A 33 14.22 11.04 21.60
N LEU A 34 13.09 10.91 22.30
CA LEU A 34 11.76 11.18 21.79
C LEU A 34 10.97 11.98 22.82
N LEU A 35 10.45 13.15 22.41
CA LEU A 35 9.70 14.05 23.29
C LEU A 35 8.35 14.35 22.68
N ALA A 36 7.32 14.34 23.51
CA ALA A 36 5.99 14.76 23.12
C ALA A 36 5.61 16.05 23.80
N GLY A 37 5.12 16.99 23.00
CA GLY A 37 4.59 18.26 23.46
C GLY A 37 3.08 18.29 23.46
N TYR A 38 2.50 18.80 24.55
CA TYR A 38 1.06 19.00 24.65
C TYR A 38 0.60 20.30 23.99
N TYR A 39 -0.73 20.42 23.85
CA TYR A 39 -1.40 21.61 23.37
C TYR A 39 -0.86 22.87 24.05
N GLY A 40 -0.36 23.82 23.26
CA GLY A 40 0.26 25.04 23.74
C GLY A 40 1.80 25.05 23.80
N GLY A 41 2.47 23.90 23.49
CA GLY A 41 3.92 23.85 23.26
C GLY A 41 4.84 24.15 24.43
N SER A 42 4.31 24.27 25.66
CA SER A 42 5.11 24.70 26.83
C SER A 42 5.71 23.53 27.63
N ASN A 43 5.12 22.34 27.55
CA ASN A 43 5.57 21.17 28.31
C ASN A 43 5.85 19.99 27.40
N PHE A 44 7.10 19.56 27.36
CA PHE A 44 7.52 18.32 26.69
C PHE A 44 7.74 17.23 27.76
N VAL A 45 7.30 16.01 27.45
CA VAL A 45 7.57 14.83 28.24
C VAL A 45 8.41 13.85 27.44
N SER A 46 9.33 13.16 28.12
CA SER A 46 10.12 12.11 27.48
C SER A 46 9.27 10.87 27.23
N VAL A 47 9.47 10.27 26.07
CA VAL A 47 8.83 9.04 25.62
C VAL A 47 9.89 7.98 25.45
N ASN A 48 9.59 6.75 25.85
CA ASN A 48 10.46 5.63 25.60
C ASN A 48 10.35 5.21 24.13
N SER A 49 11.38 5.47 23.33
CA SER A 49 11.42 5.09 21.92
C SER A 49 11.76 3.61 21.67
N GLY A 50 12.20 2.88 22.69
CA GLY A 50 12.67 1.50 22.57
C GLY A 50 14.01 1.34 21.83
N THR A 51 14.71 2.42 21.50
CA THR A 51 15.98 2.39 20.78
C THR A 51 17.01 3.35 21.37
N SER A 52 18.30 3.06 21.15
CA SER A 52 19.43 3.97 21.43
C SER A 52 19.98 4.64 20.17
N GLN A 53 19.40 4.36 19.00
CA GLN A 53 19.83 4.97 17.75
C GLN A 53 19.41 6.45 17.69
N ASN A 54 20.18 7.27 16.97
CA ASN A 54 19.75 8.63 16.69
C ASN A 54 18.47 8.60 15.85
N LEU A 55 17.49 9.40 16.24
CA LEU A 55 16.24 9.56 15.53
C LEU A 55 16.30 10.88 14.74
N GLU A 56 16.17 10.80 13.41
CA GLU A 56 16.48 11.91 12.51
C GLU A 56 15.21 12.64 12.02
N ALA A 57 14.11 11.92 11.82
CA ALA A 57 12.86 12.51 11.34
C ALA A 57 11.64 11.85 11.98
N ALA A 58 10.58 12.65 12.15
CA ALA A 58 9.28 12.19 12.64
C ALA A 58 8.17 12.69 11.72
N LEU A 59 7.06 11.96 11.65
CA LEU A 59 5.91 12.29 10.81
C LEU A 59 4.61 11.83 11.47
N PHE A 60 3.59 12.72 11.49
CA PHE A 60 2.20 12.34 11.65
C PHE A 60 1.54 12.20 10.29
N SER A 61 0.90 11.08 10.02
CA SER A 61 0.22 10.86 8.76
C SER A 61 -1.21 10.39 8.98
N PRO A 62 -2.20 11.02 8.33
CA PRO A 62 -3.56 10.52 8.35
C PRO A 62 -3.60 9.22 7.55
N ILE A 63 -4.04 8.12 8.17
CA ILE A 63 -4.31 6.86 7.48
C ILE A 63 -5.80 6.82 7.19
N GLY A 64 -6.16 7.02 5.92
CA GLY A 64 -7.55 6.92 5.47
C GLY A 64 -8.44 8.08 5.91
N GLN A 65 -9.73 7.95 5.64
CA GLN A 65 -10.79 8.89 6.04
C GLN A 65 -11.27 8.54 7.45
N GLY A 66 -10.49 8.87 8.48
CA GLY A 66 -10.90 8.62 9.87
C GLY A 66 -9.72 8.57 10.83
N PHE A 67 -9.93 8.98 12.08
CA PHE A 67 -8.93 8.84 13.13
C PHE A 67 -8.55 7.38 13.37
N PRO A 68 -7.29 7.07 13.70
CA PRO A 68 -6.24 7.91 14.25
C PRO A 68 -5.05 8.14 13.30
N PHE A 69 -4.25 9.17 13.59
CA PHE A 69 -2.97 9.38 12.91
C PHE A 69 -1.98 8.26 13.26
N LEU A 70 -1.26 7.77 12.26
CA LEU A 70 -0.07 6.95 12.49
C LEU A 70 1.12 7.89 12.65
N THR A 71 1.88 7.67 13.72
CA THR A 71 3.14 8.36 13.93
C THR A 71 4.28 7.42 13.56
N VAL A 72 5.18 7.90 12.71
CA VAL A 72 6.36 7.16 12.29
C VAL A 72 7.59 8.02 12.57
N VAL A 73 8.66 7.39 13.06
CA VAL A 73 9.96 8.02 13.30
C VAL A 73 11.04 7.16 12.66
N VAL A 74 12.01 7.80 12.02
CA VAL A 74 13.13 7.13 11.36
C VAL A 74 14.46 7.63 11.88
N GLY A 75 15.51 6.82 11.74
CA GLY A 75 16.82 7.19 12.26
C GLY A 75 17.96 6.28 11.84
N GLY A 76 19.00 6.28 12.67
CA GLY A 76 20.24 5.56 12.44
C GLY A 76 20.07 4.06 12.28
N ASN A 77 20.99 3.43 11.55
CA ASN A 77 21.05 1.98 11.36
C ASN A 77 19.72 1.35 10.89
N GLY A 78 19.03 2.00 9.94
CA GLY A 78 17.76 1.54 9.40
C GLY A 78 16.60 1.56 10.42
N THR A 79 16.74 2.28 11.52
CA THR A 79 15.69 2.36 12.54
C THR A 79 14.43 2.98 11.99
N ILE A 80 13.32 2.27 12.12
CA ILE A 80 11.96 2.79 11.95
C ILE A 80 11.15 2.33 13.15
N ILE A 81 10.45 3.26 13.80
CA ILE A 81 9.52 2.98 14.88
C ILE A 81 8.17 3.64 14.59
N ASN A 82 7.10 3.06 15.09
CA ASN A 82 5.76 3.60 14.96
C ASN A 82 4.95 3.38 16.27
N ASP A 83 3.93 4.19 16.49
CA ASP A 83 3.09 4.15 17.70
C ASP A 83 1.96 3.09 17.65
N GLY A 84 1.97 2.24 16.62
CA GLY A 84 0.88 1.31 16.38
C GLY A 84 -0.38 2.00 15.83
N TYR A 85 -1.41 1.22 15.49
CA TYR A 85 -2.69 1.78 15.05
C TYR A 85 -3.51 2.22 16.28
N GLY A 86 -3.79 3.51 16.38
CA GLY A 86 -4.94 4.01 17.12
C GLY A 86 -4.96 3.86 18.63
N ALA A 87 -3.85 3.55 19.24
CA ALA A 87 -3.76 3.79 20.66
C ALA A 87 -3.81 5.32 20.85
N GLU A 88 -4.78 5.81 21.64
CA GLU A 88 -4.65 7.12 22.24
C GLU A 88 -3.31 7.12 22.97
N TRP A 89 -2.28 7.63 22.30
CA TRP A 89 -0.98 7.71 22.91
C TRP A 89 -1.07 8.77 24.01
N VAL A 90 -1.22 8.31 25.26
CA VAL A 90 -1.25 9.15 26.45
C VAL A 90 0.16 9.13 27.04
N PRO A 91 0.89 10.26 27.14
CA PRO A 91 2.16 10.30 27.83
C PRO A 91 2.01 9.74 29.24
N GLY A 92 2.86 8.78 29.56
CA GLY A 92 2.82 8.06 30.83
C GLY A 92 1.96 6.81 30.83
N SER A 93 1.21 6.50 29.78
CA SER A 93 0.43 5.24 29.68
C SER A 93 1.25 4.03 29.24
N GLY A 94 2.55 4.20 28.94
CA GLY A 94 3.42 3.08 28.56
C GLY A 94 3.12 2.49 27.18
N GLY A 95 2.54 3.25 26.28
CA GLY A 95 2.37 2.85 24.88
C GLY A 95 3.74 2.47 24.31
N GLU A 96 3.90 1.21 23.95
CA GLU A 96 5.16 0.73 23.40
C GLU A 96 5.26 1.15 21.91
N TRP A 97 6.34 1.86 21.59
CA TRP A 97 6.73 2.07 20.22
C TRP A 97 7.16 0.74 19.63
N ALA A 98 6.43 0.28 18.64
CA ALA A 98 6.77 -0.95 17.93
C ALA A 98 7.89 -0.66 16.92
N SER A 99 8.87 -1.57 16.84
CA SER A 99 9.80 -1.58 15.72
C SER A 99 8.98 -1.72 14.42
N GLY A 100 9.03 -0.75 13.55
CA GLY A 100 8.51 -0.87 12.19
C GLY A 100 9.33 -1.92 11.45
N GLY A 101 8.74 -2.99 11.04
CA GLY A 101 9.30 -4.21 10.45
C GLY A 101 10.73 -4.19 9.89
N SER A 102 11.20 -5.30 9.38
CA SER A 102 12.57 -5.39 8.82
C SER A 102 12.71 -4.46 7.61
N THR A 103 13.57 -3.45 7.73
CA THR A 103 13.90 -2.54 6.62
C THR A 103 14.94 -3.13 5.65
N ASN A 104 15.57 -4.26 6.04
CA ASN A 104 16.69 -4.87 5.33
C ASN A 104 17.81 -3.88 4.93
N THR A 105 18.00 -2.83 5.74
CA THR A 105 19.06 -1.84 5.55
C THR A 105 19.67 -1.45 6.89
N SER A 106 20.98 -1.17 6.89
CA SER A 106 21.70 -0.52 7.99
C SER A 106 22.01 0.95 7.69
N ALA A 107 21.49 1.49 6.60
CA ALA A 107 21.68 2.90 6.26
C ALA A 107 21.00 3.81 7.27
N ASN A 108 21.58 4.96 7.55
CA ASN A 108 20.89 5.98 8.33
C ASN A 108 19.79 6.59 7.48
N LEU A 109 18.59 6.63 8.04
CA LEU A 109 17.42 7.25 7.41
C LEU A 109 17.32 8.69 7.88
N MET A 110 17.38 9.64 6.95
CA MET A 110 17.54 11.07 7.21
C MET A 110 16.23 11.84 7.11
N SER A 111 15.29 11.35 6.32
CA SER A 111 14.04 12.07 6.04
C SER A 111 12.87 11.11 5.91
N LEU A 112 11.69 11.61 6.26
CA LEU A 112 10.42 10.89 6.20
C LEU A 112 9.33 11.83 5.72
N THR A 113 8.53 11.39 4.76
CA THR A 113 7.37 12.12 4.24
C THR A 113 6.23 11.16 3.89
N SER A 114 5.02 11.69 3.69
CA SER A 114 3.89 10.91 3.20
C SER A 114 3.09 11.67 2.17
N GLY A 115 2.43 10.93 1.28
CA GLY A 115 1.54 11.47 0.25
C GLY A 115 1.17 10.42 -0.77
N GLY A 116 0.09 10.63 -1.52
CA GLY A 116 -0.36 9.68 -2.55
C GLY A 116 -0.59 8.26 -2.04
N GLY A 117 -0.94 8.08 -0.76
CA GLY A 117 -1.14 6.76 -0.15
C GLY A 117 0.14 6.05 0.32
N TYR A 118 1.30 6.71 0.24
CA TYR A 118 2.58 6.12 0.63
C TYR A 118 3.29 6.94 1.71
N PHE A 119 4.06 6.23 2.54
CA PHE A 119 5.18 6.77 3.30
C PHE A 119 6.46 6.58 2.50
N VAL A 120 7.37 7.55 2.56
CA VAL A 120 8.69 7.48 1.93
C VAL A 120 9.74 7.88 2.95
N ALA A 121 10.70 6.99 3.22
CA ALA A 121 11.88 7.28 4.02
C ALA A 121 13.11 7.26 3.12
N THR A 122 14.02 8.22 3.31
CA THR A 122 15.25 8.34 2.51
C THR A 122 16.47 8.49 3.40
N GLY A 123 17.66 8.10 2.89
CA GLY A 123 18.87 8.14 3.71
C GLY A 123 20.16 7.88 2.96
N ASP A 124 21.14 7.37 3.70
CA ASP A 124 22.48 7.09 3.19
C ASP A 124 22.49 6.08 2.04
N GLN A 125 23.53 6.14 1.20
CA GLN A 125 23.77 5.21 0.10
C GLN A 125 22.57 5.10 -0.88
N GLY A 126 21.90 6.22 -1.15
CA GLY A 126 20.75 6.27 -2.05
C GLY A 126 19.56 5.45 -1.53
N THR A 127 19.48 5.22 -0.23
CA THR A 127 18.38 4.43 0.35
C THR A 127 17.07 5.16 0.19
N ILE A 128 16.09 4.47 -0.40
CA ILE A 128 14.69 4.86 -0.49
C ILE A 128 13.86 3.68 -0.03
N LEU A 129 13.04 3.89 0.98
CA LEU A 129 12.06 2.91 1.47
C LEU A 129 10.65 3.47 1.28
N THR A 130 9.71 2.63 0.89
CA THR A 130 8.29 2.99 0.77
C THR A 130 7.44 2.05 1.60
N SER A 131 6.34 2.56 2.14
CA SER A 131 5.35 1.79 2.88
C SER A 131 3.96 2.35 2.61
N ILE A 132 2.94 1.51 2.64
CA ILE A 132 1.52 1.91 2.59
C ILE A 132 0.88 1.93 3.98
N ASP A 133 1.53 1.32 4.96
CA ASP A 133 0.99 1.12 6.31
C ASP A 133 1.93 1.63 7.43
N GLY A 134 3.10 2.17 7.08
CA GLY A 134 4.12 2.62 8.03
C GLY A 134 4.79 1.52 8.86
N LYS A 135 4.45 0.26 8.61
CA LYS A 135 4.96 -0.94 9.31
C LYS A 135 5.81 -1.82 8.40
N ASN A 136 5.29 -2.11 7.21
CA ASN A 136 5.97 -2.94 6.22
C ASN A 136 6.66 -2.05 5.20
N TRP A 137 7.98 -2.17 5.08
CA TRP A 137 8.79 -1.28 4.24
C TRP A 137 9.47 -2.03 3.11
N THR A 138 9.39 -1.47 1.91
CA THR A 138 9.99 -2.01 0.70
C THR A 138 11.07 -1.07 0.20
N ARG A 139 12.27 -1.60 -0.08
CA ARG A 139 13.36 -0.82 -0.69
C ARG A 139 13.03 -0.51 -2.14
N ARG A 140 13.27 0.74 -2.54
CA ARG A 140 13.16 1.24 -3.91
C ARG A 140 14.53 1.69 -4.41
N PHE A 141 14.66 1.77 -5.71
CA PHE A 141 15.92 2.20 -6.36
C PHE A 141 15.65 3.42 -7.22
N ALA A 142 16.63 4.34 -7.30
CA ALA A 142 16.59 5.43 -8.25
C ALA A 142 16.96 4.88 -9.63
N GLY A 143 16.05 5.04 -10.60
CA GLY A 143 16.21 4.51 -11.96
C GLY A 143 15.62 3.12 -12.17
N ASP A 144 15.82 2.57 -13.38
CA ASP A 144 15.15 1.37 -13.86
C ASP A 144 15.84 0.06 -13.45
N SER A 145 16.94 0.13 -12.70
CA SER A 145 17.73 -1.06 -12.33
C SER A 145 18.32 -0.93 -10.93
N PRO A 146 18.39 -2.04 -10.17
CA PRO A 146 19.10 -2.11 -8.91
C PRO A 146 20.59 -1.70 -9.01
N SER A 147 21.18 -1.77 -10.20
CA SER A 147 22.57 -1.40 -10.44
C SER A 147 22.83 0.12 -10.54
N THR A 148 21.76 0.93 -10.65
CA THR A 148 21.86 2.41 -10.65
C THR A 148 21.61 2.97 -9.24
N VAL A 149 22.09 2.30 -8.22
CA VAL A 149 22.01 2.78 -6.84
C VAL A 149 22.82 4.06 -6.73
N SER A 150 22.15 5.17 -6.44
CA SER A 150 22.84 6.40 -6.07
C SER A 150 23.68 6.16 -4.82
N THR A 151 24.95 6.58 -4.82
CA THR A 151 25.80 6.59 -3.63
C THR A 151 25.60 7.86 -2.79
N ALA A 152 24.75 8.77 -3.25
CA ALA A 152 24.45 10.00 -2.57
C ALA A 152 23.70 9.75 -1.26
N THR A 153 23.98 10.54 -0.23
CA THR A 153 23.08 10.62 0.94
C THR A 153 21.85 11.44 0.54
N LEU A 154 20.69 10.85 0.64
CA LEU A 154 19.39 11.48 0.38
C LEU A 154 18.91 12.16 1.66
N LEU A 155 18.93 13.50 1.67
CA LEU A 155 18.82 14.32 2.87
C LEU A 155 17.40 14.77 3.18
N SER A 156 16.55 14.92 2.15
CA SER A 156 15.19 15.41 2.32
C SER A 156 14.28 14.84 1.27
N ALA A 157 13.04 14.58 1.66
CA ALA A 157 11.97 14.13 0.79
C ALA A 157 10.69 14.93 1.08
N THR A 158 9.92 15.23 0.04
CA THR A 158 8.61 15.87 0.15
C THR A 158 7.65 15.31 -0.90
N PHE A 159 6.36 15.40 -0.63
CA PHE A 159 5.31 15.07 -1.60
C PHE A 159 4.64 16.36 -2.11
N SER A 160 4.58 16.50 -3.41
CA SER A 160 3.83 17.57 -4.07
C SER A 160 2.43 17.07 -4.38
N SER A 161 1.43 17.59 -3.70
CA SER A 161 0.02 17.27 -3.97
C SER A 161 -0.47 17.77 -5.33
N THR A 162 0.15 18.84 -5.86
CA THR A 162 -0.17 19.37 -7.20
C THR A 162 0.39 18.48 -8.31
N LEU A 163 1.64 18.02 -8.16
CA LEU A 163 2.31 17.19 -9.15
C LEU A 163 2.04 15.69 -8.94
N GLN A 164 1.45 15.32 -7.79
CA GLN A 164 1.27 13.94 -7.36
C GLN A 164 2.58 13.14 -7.41
N ARG A 165 3.69 13.74 -6.93
CA ARG A 165 5.02 13.15 -6.99
C ARG A 165 5.81 13.41 -5.72
N PHE A 166 6.67 12.46 -5.38
CA PHE A 166 7.73 12.68 -4.41
C PHE A 166 8.92 13.34 -5.07
N VAL A 167 9.51 14.30 -4.39
CA VAL A 167 10.77 14.94 -4.75
C VAL A 167 11.74 14.69 -3.62
N VAL A 168 12.93 14.19 -3.95
CA VAL A 168 14.00 13.88 -3.00
C VAL A 168 15.25 14.64 -3.38
N THR A 169 15.91 15.24 -2.41
CA THR A 169 17.19 15.93 -2.60
C THR A 169 18.29 15.28 -1.78
N GLY A 170 19.52 15.40 -2.23
CA GLY A 170 20.66 14.76 -1.58
C GLY A 170 21.99 15.45 -1.85
N THR A 171 23.05 14.81 -1.38
CA THR A 171 24.44 15.27 -1.62
C THR A 171 24.79 15.25 -3.11
N ASN A 172 25.85 15.96 -3.48
CA ASN A 172 26.36 16.03 -4.85
C ASN A 172 25.33 16.57 -5.87
N GLY A 173 24.44 17.46 -5.43
CA GLY A 173 23.41 18.04 -6.31
C GLY A 173 22.34 17.06 -6.74
N THR A 174 22.16 15.94 -6.03
CA THR A 174 21.16 14.93 -6.36
C THR A 174 19.75 15.47 -6.17
N ILE A 175 18.93 15.36 -7.22
CA ILE A 175 17.48 15.59 -7.19
C ILE A 175 16.84 14.39 -7.89
N LEU A 176 15.95 13.70 -7.17
CA LEU A 176 15.16 12.60 -7.69
C LEU A 176 13.67 12.97 -7.66
N VAL A 177 12.96 12.59 -8.70
CA VAL A 177 11.50 12.80 -8.78
C VAL A 177 10.87 11.45 -9.07
N SER A 178 9.90 11.05 -8.24
CA SER A 178 9.16 9.82 -8.48
C SER A 178 8.33 9.91 -9.76
N ASN A 179 8.00 8.78 -10.35
CA ASN A 179 6.88 8.74 -11.26
C ASN A 179 5.63 9.21 -10.50
N ALA A 180 4.64 9.80 -11.20
CA ALA A 180 3.35 10.04 -10.57
C ALA A 180 2.85 8.70 -10.01
N PRO A 181 2.28 8.67 -8.77
CA PRO A 181 1.57 7.49 -8.34
C PRO A 181 0.55 7.16 -9.42
N GLN A 182 0.67 6.00 -10.03
CA GLN A 182 -0.39 5.53 -10.91
C GLN A 182 -1.60 5.39 -10.01
N THR A 183 -2.68 6.08 -10.31
CA THR A 183 -3.98 5.75 -9.72
C THR A 183 -4.34 4.37 -10.23
N VAL A 184 -3.89 3.36 -9.51
CA VAL A 184 -4.30 2.00 -9.79
C VAL A 184 -5.73 1.92 -9.29
N PHE A 185 -6.68 1.68 -10.17
CA PHE A 185 -8.01 1.30 -9.71
C PHE A 185 -7.83 0.04 -8.86
N ALA A 186 -8.21 0.10 -7.59
CA ALA A 186 -8.13 -1.06 -6.72
C ALA A 186 -9.00 -2.20 -7.27
N ASN A 187 -10.12 -1.85 -7.91
CA ASN A 187 -10.95 -2.79 -8.66
C ASN A 187 -11.72 -2.12 -9.79
N VAL A 188 -12.10 -2.93 -10.77
CA VAL A 188 -13.15 -2.65 -11.74
C VAL A 188 -14.20 -3.73 -11.56
N SER A 189 -15.46 -3.34 -11.34
CA SER A 189 -16.58 -4.26 -11.16
C SER A 189 -17.72 -3.82 -12.06
N THR A 190 -18.22 -4.73 -12.89
CA THR A 190 -19.31 -4.43 -13.81
C THR A 190 -20.22 -5.63 -14.01
N ARG A 191 -21.52 -5.38 -14.08
CA ARG A 191 -22.53 -6.40 -14.32
C ARG A 191 -22.87 -6.48 -15.82
N GLY A 192 -22.93 -7.70 -16.34
CA GLY A 192 -23.32 -7.95 -17.72
C GLY A 192 -24.24 -9.13 -17.86
N TYR A 193 -24.70 -9.36 -19.09
CA TYR A 193 -25.53 -10.50 -19.46
C TYR A 193 -24.82 -11.35 -20.50
N VAL A 194 -24.84 -12.66 -20.32
CA VAL A 194 -24.26 -13.65 -21.21
C VAL A 194 -25.38 -14.54 -21.76
N SER A 195 -25.29 -14.90 -23.05
CA SER A 195 -26.18 -15.87 -23.69
C SER A 195 -25.43 -16.70 -24.73
N SER A 196 -26.10 -17.62 -25.39
CA SER A 196 -25.50 -18.39 -26.49
C SER A 196 -25.03 -17.53 -27.67
N THR A 197 -25.51 -16.28 -27.77
CA THR A 197 -25.18 -15.34 -28.85
C THR A 197 -24.49 -14.07 -28.34
N GLN A 198 -24.33 -13.90 -27.02
CA GLN A 198 -23.76 -12.71 -26.43
C GLN A 198 -22.69 -13.08 -25.39
N THR A 199 -21.47 -12.71 -25.69
CA THR A 199 -20.32 -12.83 -24.79
C THR A 199 -20.16 -11.52 -24.02
N PHE A 200 -19.89 -11.60 -22.72
CA PHE A 200 -19.43 -10.42 -21.96
C PHE A 200 -17.94 -10.21 -22.24
N ILE A 201 -17.55 -8.96 -22.52
CA ILE A 201 -16.15 -8.59 -22.79
C ILE A 201 -15.78 -7.43 -21.88
N GLY A 202 -14.72 -7.61 -21.09
CA GLY A 202 -14.08 -6.59 -20.28
C GLY A 202 -12.63 -6.38 -20.75
N GLY A 203 -12.22 -5.13 -20.90
CA GLY A 203 -10.83 -4.78 -21.22
C GLY A 203 -10.16 -4.10 -20.03
N PHE A 204 -8.87 -4.35 -19.84
CA PHE A 204 -8.04 -3.66 -18.88
C PHE A 204 -6.61 -3.47 -19.38
N VAL A 205 -5.90 -2.48 -18.83
CA VAL A 205 -4.51 -2.17 -19.19
C VAL A 205 -3.67 -2.21 -17.93
N ILE A 206 -2.53 -2.88 -18.00
CA ILE A 206 -1.49 -2.84 -16.98
C ILE A 206 -0.45 -1.84 -17.44
N GLU A 207 -0.33 -0.75 -16.72
CA GLU A 207 0.66 0.29 -16.98
C GLU A 207 1.91 0.11 -16.10
N GLY A 208 3.00 0.76 -16.50
CA GLY A 208 4.27 0.72 -15.78
C GLY A 208 5.30 -0.16 -16.46
N LYS A 209 6.31 -0.61 -15.70
CA LYS A 209 7.41 -1.44 -16.21
C LYS A 209 7.42 -2.84 -15.60
N ASP A 210 6.79 -3.00 -14.45
CA ASP A 210 6.80 -4.24 -13.68
C ASP A 210 5.50 -5.03 -13.87
N PRO A 211 5.56 -6.37 -13.88
CA PRO A 211 4.37 -7.21 -13.87
C PRO A 211 3.50 -6.94 -12.64
N ARG A 212 2.18 -7.08 -12.79
CA ARG A 212 1.19 -6.95 -11.72
C ARG A 212 0.43 -8.23 -11.52
N THR A 213 0.17 -8.55 -10.26
CA THR A 213 -0.74 -9.65 -9.91
C THR A 213 -2.16 -9.12 -9.88
N ILE A 214 -3.05 -9.78 -10.63
CA ILE A 214 -4.44 -9.39 -10.80
C ILE A 214 -5.33 -10.59 -10.50
N LEU A 215 -6.30 -10.39 -9.61
CA LEU A 215 -7.42 -11.31 -9.42
C LEU A 215 -8.54 -10.91 -10.38
N ILE A 216 -8.92 -11.82 -11.29
CA ILE A 216 -10.00 -11.61 -12.24
C ILE A 216 -11.09 -12.64 -11.94
N ARG A 217 -12.35 -12.18 -11.84
CA ARG A 217 -13.48 -13.03 -11.48
C ARG A 217 -14.64 -12.86 -12.46
N ALA A 218 -15.39 -13.94 -12.65
CA ALA A 218 -16.67 -13.94 -13.33
C ALA A 218 -17.67 -14.67 -12.42
N ASP A 219 -18.44 -13.89 -11.66
CA ASP A 219 -19.32 -14.36 -10.62
C ASP A 219 -20.75 -14.49 -11.17
N GLY A 220 -21.24 -15.70 -11.23
CA GLY A 220 -22.60 -16.02 -11.63
C GLY A 220 -23.37 -16.67 -10.47
N PRO A 221 -23.08 -17.93 -10.10
CA PRO A 221 -23.74 -18.61 -9.01
C PRO A 221 -23.68 -17.88 -7.67
N ALA A 222 -22.53 -17.28 -7.34
CA ALA A 222 -22.33 -16.53 -6.10
C ALA A 222 -23.31 -15.35 -5.95
N LEU A 223 -23.73 -14.75 -7.05
CA LEU A 223 -24.67 -13.62 -7.03
C LEU A 223 -26.05 -13.99 -6.46
N SER A 224 -26.41 -15.26 -6.47
CA SER A 224 -27.67 -15.72 -5.86
C SER A 224 -27.71 -15.49 -4.35
N THR A 225 -26.55 -15.49 -3.69
CA THR A 225 -26.43 -15.17 -2.25
C THR A 225 -26.79 -13.71 -1.94
N PHE A 226 -26.72 -12.85 -2.96
CA PHE A 226 -27.11 -11.43 -2.90
C PHE A 226 -28.51 -11.19 -3.50
N SER A 227 -29.31 -12.24 -3.66
CA SER A 227 -30.67 -12.17 -4.20
C SER A 227 -30.75 -11.61 -5.64
N VAL A 228 -29.71 -11.78 -6.43
CA VAL A 228 -29.71 -11.42 -7.87
C VAL A 228 -30.41 -12.53 -8.66
N PRO A 229 -31.55 -12.26 -9.33
CA PRO A 229 -32.23 -13.27 -10.10
C PRO A 229 -31.57 -13.52 -11.46
N GLY A 230 -31.76 -14.72 -12.02
CA GLY A 230 -31.33 -15.06 -13.39
C GLY A 230 -29.81 -14.99 -13.59
N THR A 231 -29.05 -15.44 -12.60
CA THR A 231 -27.58 -15.48 -12.65
C THR A 231 -27.09 -16.54 -13.65
N LEU A 232 -25.94 -16.29 -14.28
CA LEU A 232 -25.28 -17.25 -15.16
C LEU A 232 -24.80 -18.46 -14.34
N PRO A 233 -25.27 -19.69 -14.60
CA PRO A 233 -24.99 -20.82 -13.72
C PRO A 233 -23.58 -21.41 -13.87
N ASP A 234 -22.91 -21.15 -14.99
CA ASP A 234 -21.67 -21.83 -15.40
C ASP A 234 -20.73 -20.90 -16.19
N PRO A 235 -20.30 -19.76 -15.64
CA PRO A 235 -19.41 -18.85 -16.33
C PRO A 235 -18.07 -19.50 -16.66
N VAL A 236 -17.55 -19.19 -17.84
CA VAL A 236 -16.18 -19.49 -18.28
C VAL A 236 -15.46 -18.18 -18.51
N LEU A 237 -14.39 -17.95 -17.78
CA LEU A 237 -13.54 -16.77 -17.87
C LEU A 237 -12.30 -17.09 -18.70
N THR A 238 -12.07 -16.35 -19.79
CA THR A 238 -10.87 -16.47 -20.63
C THR A 238 -10.20 -15.10 -20.76
N VAL A 239 -8.89 -15.05 -20.53
CA VAL A 239 -8.07 -13.83 -20.63
C VAL A 239 -7.17 -13.94 -21.85
N TYR A 240 -7.12 -12.86 -22.63
CA TYR A 240 -6.34 -12.73 -23.87
C TYR A 240 -5.33 -11.60 -23.77
N ASP A 241 -4.20 -11.73 -24.46
CA ASP A 241 -3.25 -10.63 -24.69
C ASP A 241 -3.75 -9.70 -25.83
N SER A 242 -2.97 -8.63 -26.09
CA SER A 242 -3.26 -7.68 -27.17
C SER A 242 -3.20 -8.27 -28.58
N ASN A 243 -2.62 -9.44 -28.75
CA ASN A 243 -2.54 -10.15 -30.04
C ASN A 243 -3.68 -11.16 -30.23
N GLY A 244 -4.55 -11.30 -29.22
CA GLY A 244 -5.66 -12.27 -29.22
C GLY A 244 -5.25 -13.69 -28.82
N ASN A 245 -4.05 -13.87 -28.24
CA ASN A 245 -3.64 -15.16 -27.70
C ASN A 245 -4.28 -15.39 -26.34
N VAL A 246 -4.74 -16.62 -26.10
CA VAL A 246 -5.25 -17.03 -24.80
C VAL A 246 -4.10 -17.12 -23.80
N ILE A 247 -4.21 -16.37 -22.71
CA ILE A 247 -3.27 -16.42 -21.59
C ILE A 247 -3.71 -17.47 -20.56
N ALA A 248 -4.98 -17.44 -20.19
CA ALA A 248 -5.55 -18.37 -19.21
C ALA A 248 -7.05 -18.51 -19.40
N THR A 249 -7.58 -19.66 -19.01
CA THR A 249 -9.02 -19.95 -18.97
C THR A 249 -9.36 -20.66 -17.67
N ASN A 250 -10.51 -20.31 -17.09
CA ASN A 250 -11.06 -21.00 -15.92
C ASN A 250 -12.56 -21.24 -16.09
N ALA A 251 -12.99 -22.43 -15.69
CA ALA A 251 -14.38 -22.83 -15.58
C ALA A 251 -14.58 -23.53 -14.23
N GLY A 252 -14.98 -22.78 -13.24
CA GLY A 252 -15.03 -23.20 -11.83
C GLY A 252 -13.78 -22.83 -11.05
N TRP A 253 -13.90 -21.87 -10.14
CA TRP A 253 -12.77 -21.23 -9.41
C TRP A 253 -11.90 -22.21 -8.61
N THR A 254 -12.39 -23.42 -8.32
CA THR A 254 -11.65 -24.45 -7.58
C THR A 254 -10.87 -25.40 -8.49
N THR A 255 -10.90 -25.24 -9.82
CA THR A 255 -10.36 -26.24 -10.76
C THR A 255 -8.90 -25.99 -11.17
N ASN A 256 -8.47 -24.74 -11.36
CA ASN A 256 -7.16 -24.39 -11.92
C ASN A 256 -6.17 -23.82 -10.91
N ASN A 257 -6.64 -23.35 -9.77
CA ASN A 257 -5.83 -22.79 -8.70
C ASN A 257 -6.16 -23.50 -7.39
N THR A 258 -5.20 -23.47 -6.47
CA THR A 258 -5.49 -23.90 -5.11
C THR A 258 -6.55 -22.96 -4.53
N PRO A 259 -7.74 -23.43 -4.11
CA PRO A 259 -8.82 -22.56 -3.63
C PRO A 259 -8.40 -21.61 -2.53
N SER A 260 -7.44 -22.02 -1.68
CA SER A 260 -6.87 -21.18 -0.63
C SER A 260 -6.13 -19.95 -1.17
N VAL A 261 -5.48 -20.05 -2.33
CA VAL A 261 -4.77 -18.93 -2.95
C VAL A 261 -5.76 -17.90 -3.49
N ILE A 262 -6.81 -18.35 -4.18
CA ILE A 262 -7.88 -17.45 -4.66
C ILE A 262 -8.61 -16.80 -3.48
N SER A 263 -8.94 -17.57 -2.43
CA SER A 263 -9.60 -17.01 -1.24
C SER A 263 -8.74 -15.99 -0.50
N ALA A 264 -7.43 -16.24 -0.38
CA ALA A 264 -6.50 -15.29 0.23
C ALA A 264 -6.39 -14.01 -0.59
N ALA A 265 -6.25 -14.12 -1.92
CA ALA A 265 -6.22 -12.96 -2.82
C ALA A 265 -7.55 -12.18 -2.78
N ALA A 266 -8.68 -12.84 -2.74
CA ALA A 266 -9.98 -12.18 -2.61
C ALA A 266 -10.10 -11.41 -1.29
N ALA A 267 -9.64 -12.00 -0.19
CA ALA A 267 -9.67 -11.36 1.12
C ALA A 267 -8.74 -10.13 1.19
N SER A 268 -7.54 -10.19 0.57
CA SER A 268 -6.58 -9.06 0.57
C SER A 268 -7.11 -7.83 -0.16
N VAL A 269 -7.93 -8.02 -1.20
CA VAL A 269 -8.50 -6.93 -2.00
C VAL A 269 -9.95 -6.57 -1.63
N GLY A 270 -10.49 -7.15 -0.55
CA GLY A 270 -11.86 -6.89 -0.08
C GLY A 270 -12.97 -7.46 -0.96
N ALA A 271 -12.67 -8.42 -1.83
CA ALA A 271 -13.67 -9.11 -2.63
C ALA A 271 -14.48 -10.11 -1.76
N PHE A 272 -15.76 -10.26 -2.04
CA PHE A 272 -16.59 -11.22 -1.29
C PHE A 272 -16.13 -12.66 -1.55
N ALA A 273 -16.35 -13.54 -0.56
CA ALA A 273 -15.99 -14.95 -0.67
C ALA A 273 -16.88 -15.69 -1.68
N LEU A 274 -16.26 -16.49 -2.54
CA LEU A 274 -16.99 -17.40 -3.42
C LEU A 274 -17.47 -18.63 -2.64
N PRO A 275 -18.72 -19.07 -2.85
CA PRO A 275 -19.22 -20.30 -2.22
C PRO A 275 -18.36 -21.51 -2.62
N ASN A 276 -18.07 -22.37 -1.67
CA ASN A 276 -17.28 -23.57 -1.95
C ASN A 276 -17.98 -24.43 -3.02
N LEU A 277 -17.18 -24.93 -3.97
CA LEU A 277 -17.65 -25.74 -5.10
C LEU A 277 -18.65 -25.03 -6.04
N SER A 278 -18.83 -23.71 -5.93
CA SER A 278 -19.60 -22.98 -6.94
C SER A 278 -18.90 -22.99 -8.29
N LEU A 279 -19.68 -22.83 -9.35
CA LEU A 279 -19.15 -22.79 -10.73
C LEU A 279 -18.72 -21.38 -11.17
N ASP A 280 -18.62 -20.43 -10.23
CA ASP A 280 -18.00 -19.13 -10.50
C ASP A 280 -16.59 -19.32 -11.05
N SER A 281 -16.10 -18.40 -11.85
CA SER A 281 -14.74 -18.47 -12.39
C SER A 281 -13.83 -17.43 -11.76
N ALA A 282 -12.57 -17.82 -11.46
CA ALA A 282 -11.55 -16.92 -10.94
C ALA A 282 -10.16 -17.31 -11.45
N LEU A 283 -9.36 -16.29 -11.78
CA LEU A 283 -7.95 -16.41 -12.18
C LEU A 283 -7.12 -15.41 -11.38
N LEU A 284 -6.01 -15.87 -10.80
CA LEU A 284 -4.98 -15.03 -10.23
C LEU A 284 -3.77 -15.08 -11.15
N LEU A 285 -3.47 -13.98 -11.83
CA LEU A 285 -2.46 -13.91 -12.88
C LEU A 285 -1.44 -12.82 -12.58
N THR A 286 -0.16 -13.11 -12.77
CA THR A 286 0.89 -12.09 -12.81
C THR A 286 1.18 -11.75 -14.27
N LEU A 287 0.79 -10.55 -14.70
CA LEU A 287 0.83 -10.12 -16.08
C LEU A 287 1.80 -8.95 -16.27
N PRO A 288 2.64 -8.94 -17.31
CA PRO A 288 3.47 -7.79 -17.65
C PRO A 288 2.62 -6.59 -18.09
N PRO A 289 3.21 -5.38 -18.15
CA PRO A 289 2.56 -4.22 -18.75
C PRO A 289 2.04 -4.51 -20.14
N GLY A 290 0.78 -4.12 -20.42
CA GLY A 290 0.12 -4.40 -21.69
C GLY A 290 -1.40 -4.27 -21.62
N ALA A 291 -2.05 -4.39 -22.77
CA ALA A 291 -3.50 -4.41 -22.89
C ALA A 291 -4.02 -5.86 -22.89
N TYR A 292 -5.10 -6.10 -22.17
CA TYR A 292 -5.69 -7.41 -21.97
C TYR A 292 -7.21 -7.37 -22.17
N THR A 293 -7.75 -8.48 -22.63
CA THR A 293 -9.19 -8.67 -22.77
C THR A 293 -9.62 -9.90 -21.98
N ALA A 294 -10.64 -9.76 -21.15
CA ALA A 294 -11.30 -10.86 -20.49
C ALA A 294 -12.66 -11.10 -21.13
N GLN A 295 -12.95 -12.34 -21.47
CA GLN A 295 -14.23 -12.77 -22.02
C GLN A 295 -14.93 -13.70 -21.04
N VAL A 296 -16.23 -13.53 -20.87
CA VAL A 296 -17.07 -14.45 -20.11
C VAL A 296 -18.11 -15.04 -21.02
N THR A 297 -18.12 -16.37 -21.07
CA THR A 297 -19.09 -17.19 -21.79
C THR A 297 -19.77 -18.18 -20.84
N SER A 298 -20.66 -19.01 -21.33
CA SER A 298 -21.23 -20.15 -20.59
C SER A 298 -20.60 -21.45 -21.04
N ALA A 299 -20.26 -22.33 -20.11
CA ALA A 299 -19.74 -23.67 -20.41
C ALA A 299 -20.75 -24.55 -21.14
N LYS A 300 -22.06 -24.33 -20.92
CA LYS A 300 -23.13 -25.16 -21.47
C LYS A 300 -24.11 -24.39 -22.34
N GLY A 301 -23.77 -23.17 -22.75
CA GLY A 301 -24.66 -22.32 -23.56
C GLY A 301 -25.83 -21.71 -22.78
N ASN A 302 -25.79 -21.71 -21.46
CA ASN A 302 -26.78 -21.08 -20.63
C ASN A 302 -26.75 -19.55 -20.78
N SER A 303 -27.82 -18.90 -20.33
CA SER A 303 -27.91 -17.45 -20.32
C SER A 303 -28.10 -16.96 -18.89
N GLY A 304 -27.56 -15.78 -18.59
CA GLY A 304 -27.75 -15.18 -17.27
C GLY A 304 -26.88 -13.97 -17.00
N THR A 305 -27.14 -13.36 -15.86
CA THR A 305 -26.39 -12.22 -15.33
C THR A 305 -25.07 -12.71 -14.73
N VAL A 306 -23.99 -12.02 -15.06
CA VAL A 306 -22.66 -12.22 -14.49
C VAL A 306 -22.12 -10.91 -13.95
N LEU A 307 -21.37 -10.96 -12.86
CA LEU A 307 -20.55 -9.88 -12.36
C LEU A 307 -19.10 -10.17 -12.78
N PHE A 308 -18.52 -9.27 -13.55
CA PHE A 308 -17.10 -9.28 -13.88
C PHE A 308 -16.37 -8.36 -12.93
N GLU A 309 -15.28 -8.84 -12.37
CA GLU A 309 -14.44 -8.09 -11.44
C GLU A 309 -12.97 -8.30 -11.78
N ALA A 310 -12.19 -7.23 -11.70
CA ALA A 310 -10.73 -7.26 -11.78
C ALA A 310 -10.15 -6.43 -10.63
N TYR A 311 -9.28 -7.04 -9.83
CA TYR A 311 -8.64 -6.43 -8.67
C TYR A 311 -7.13 -6.46 -8.85
N THR A 312 -6.48 -5.36 -8.48
CA THR A 312 -5.01 -5.30 -8.40
C THR A 312 -4.57 -5.24 -6.95
N ASP A 313 -3.49 -5.95 -6.63
CA ASP A 313 -2.83 -5.89 -5.34
C ASP A 313 -1.86 -4.69 -5.27
#